data_82f071ed07fade66d7e0a6d9add2e9d1
#
_entry.id   82f071ed07fade66d7e0a6d9add2e9d1
#
_cell.length_a   1.000
_cell.length_b   1.000
_cell.length_c   1.000
_cell.angle_alpha   90.00
_cell.angle_beta   90.00
_cell.angle_gamma   90.00
#
_symmetry.space_group_name_H-M   'P 1'
#
loop_
_entity.id
_entity.type
_entity.pdbx_description
1 polymer ?
#
loop_
_entity_poly.entity_id
_entity_poly.type
_entity_poly.pdbx_seq_one_letter_code
_entity_poly.pdbx_strand_id
1 'polypeptide(L)'
;MTLFADYLKKRGATKNTQSFYFRILRAVCNRARETGEAELHDKLFDNVYTGKARTRKRALPIEDIRRIASAETKSEKEQLARDLFIFSFITRGMALIDMAHLLKANIAAGRLVYMRHKTGQAISMEWIAEMQEIATRYEHAGGDYLFPLISSDGAEGWRQFKRSSQMVNYHLRKLGKRLNMPMHLTLYVARHSWATVAKSTGVPTALISEAMGHVSERMTQVYLGSIDVGRVDSANREIVDLLYK
;
A
#
# COMPACT_ATOMS: atom_id res chain seq x y z
N MET A 1 23.39 -3.05 -23.32
CA MET A 1 22.50 -3.17 -22.13
C MET A 1 22.59 -4.51 -21.40
N THR A 2 22.95 -5.60 -22.07
CA THR A 2 23.10 -6.94 -21.46
C THR A 2 24.07 -7.00 -20.28
N LEU A 3 25.28 -6.42 -20.43
CA LEU A 3 26.27 -6.35 -19.34
C LEU A 3 25.71 -5.67 -18.07
N PHE A 4 24.92 -4.61 -18.24
CA PHE A 4 24.29 -3.94 -17.11
C PHE A 4 23.17 -4.79 -16.49
N ALA A 5 22.42 -5.54 -17.30
CA ALA A 5 21.46 -6.51 -16.80
C ALA A 5 22.12 -7.60 -15.96
N ASP A 6 23.23 -8.14 -16.42
CA ASP A 6 24.02 -9.14 -15.70
C ASP A 6 24.61 -8.58 -14.39
N TYR A 7 25.10 -7.35 -14.41
CA TYR A 7 25.55 -6.65 -13.21
C TYR A 7 24.41 -6.52 -12.18
N LEU A 8 23.22 -6.04 -12.59
CA LEU A 8 22.08 -5.91 -11.72
C LEU A 8 21.63 -7.27 -11.16
N LYS A 9 21.66 -8.32 -11.99
CA LYS A 9 21.32 -9.68 -11.58
C LYS A 9 22.32 -10.20 -10.53
N LYS A 10 23.63 -10.01 -10.74
CA LYS A 10 24.68 -10.37 -9.77
C LYS A 10 24.50 -9.64 -8.44
N ARG A 11 23.99 -8.39 -8.46
CA ARG A 11 23.66 -7.59 -7.26
C ARG A 11 22.34 -8.01 -6.61
N GLY A 12 21.67 -9.08 -7.07
CA GLY A 12 20.41 -9.57 -6.51
C GLY A 12 19.18 -8.75 -6.87
N ALA A 13 19.27 -7.85 -7.86
CA ALA A 13 18.12 -7.05 -8.30
C ALA A 13 17.02 -7.95 -8.90
N THR A 14 15.79 -7.80 -8.40
CA THR A 14 14.62 -8.53 -8.93
C THR A 14 14.30 -8.11 -10.37
N LYS A 15 13.55 -8.94 -11.12
CA LYS A 15 13.10 -8.60 -12.49
C LYS A 15 12.40 -7.24 -12.55
N ASN A 16 11.58 -6.89 -11.55
CA ASN A 16 10.90 -5.61 -11.51
C ASN A 16 11.86 -4.44 -11.22
N THR A 17 12.88 -4.65 -10.40
CA THR A 17 13.94 -3.67 -10.14
C THR A 17 14.76 -3.42 -11.41
N GLN A 18 15.16 -4.48 -12.12
CA GLN A 18 15.86 -4.37 -13.40
C GLN A 18 15.01 -3.62 -14.43
N SER A 19 13.74 -4.01 -14.57
CA SER A 19 12.79 -3.32 -15.46
C SER A 19 12.64 -1.83 -15.14
N PHE A 20 12.63 -1.46 -13.86
CA PHE A 20 12.57 -0.06 -13.43
C PHE A 20 13.77 0.73 -13.96
N TYR A 21 15.00 0.24 -13.78
CA TYR A 21 16.20 0.89 -14.28
C TYR A 21 16.21 0.97 -15.82
N PHE A 22 15.86 -0.10 -16.51
CA PHE A 22 15.83 -0.11 -17.98
C PHE A 22 14.77 0.81 -18.57
N ARG A 23 13.62 0.99 -17.93
CA ARG A 23 12.61 1.95 -18.37
C ARG A 23 13.09 3.40 -18.23
N ILE A 24 13.80 3.73 -17.15
CA ILE A 24 14.41 5.05 -16.96
C ILE A 24 15.48 5.27 -18.02
N LEU A 25 16.39 4.32 -18.20
CA LEU A 25 17.45 4.42 -19.21
C LEU A 25 16.87 4.55 -20.62
N ARG A 26 15.82 3.79 -20.96
CA ARG A 26 15.12 3.92 -22.25
C ARG A 26 14.54 5.31 -22.44
N ALA A 27 13.92 5.90 -21.42
CA ALA A 27 13.37 7.24 -21.49
C ALA A 27 14.48 8.29 -21.73
N VAL A 28 15.60 8.18 -21.03
CA VAL A 28 16.76 9.06 -21.21
C VAL A 28 17.37 8.90 -22.62
N CYS A 29 17.56 7.66 -23.07
CA CYS A 29 18.09 7.37 -24.41
C CYS A 29 17.18 7.89 -25.53
N ASN A 30 15.85 7.72 -25.37
CA ASN A 30 14.90 8.24 -26.34
C ASN A 30 14.97 9.78 -26.42
N ARG A 31 15.04 10.44 -25.26
CA ARG A 31 15.17 11.90 -25.21
C ARG A 31 16.48 12.39 -25.86
N ALA A 32 17.61 11.75 -25.56
CA ALA A 32 18.89 12.10 -26.15
C ALA A 32 18.89 11.93 -27.70
N ARG A 33 18.15 10.93 -28.21
CA ARG A 33 17.94 10.75 -29.65
C ARG A 33 17.05 11.85 -30.23
N GLU A 34 15.96 12.20 -29.57
CA GLU A 34 15.02 13.26 -30.00
C GLU A 34 15.70 14.64 -30.04
N THR A 35 16.62 14.92 -29.11
CA THR A 35 17.38 16.18 -29.05
C THR A 35 18.64 16.18 -29.94
N GLY A 36 18.95 15.06 -30.61
CA GLY A 36 20.15 14.94 -31.42
C GLY A 36 21.49 14.86 -30.65
N GLU A 37 21.40 14.69 -29.32
CA GLU A 37 22.60 14.61 -28.45
C GLU A 37 23.31 13.27 -28.55
N ALA A 38 22.67 12.22 -29.03
CA ALA A 38 23.27 10.90 -29.20
C ALA A 38 22.60 10.10 -30.32
N GLU A 39 23.42 9.50 -31.17
CA GLU A 39 22.99 8.44 -32.08
C GLU A 39 23.05 7.11 -31.35
N LEU A 40 21.87 6.52 -31.13
CA LEU A 40 21.73 5.26 -30.40
C LEU A 40 21.11 4.19 -31.29
N HIS A 41 21.63 2.96 -31.18
CA HIS A 41 21.12 1.84 -31.94
C HIS A 41 19.67 1.51 -31.52
N ASP A 42 18.78 1.29 -32.49
CA ASP A 42 17.33 1.05 -32.24
C ASP A 42 17.05 -0.14 -31.34
N LYS A 43 17.86 -1.20 -31.47
CA LYS A 43 17.72 -2.45 -30.70
C LYS A 43 18.41 -2.44 -29.34
N LEU A 44 18.78 -1.28 -28.80
CA LEU A 44 19.55 -1.16 -27.57
C LEU A 44 18.91 -1.86 -26.35
N PHE A 45 17.57 -1.97 -26.33
CA PHE A 45 16.78 -2.55 -25.22
C PHE A 45 16.08 -3.87 -25.56
N ASP A 46 16.31 -4.47 -26.74
CA ASP A 46 15.56 -5.68 -27.16
C ASP A 46 15.88 -6.89 -26.29
N ASN A 47 17.11 -6.99 -25.79
CA ASN A 47 17.57 -8.13 -24.98
C ASN A 47 17.48 -7.89 -23.48
N VAL A 48 16.71 -6.89 -23.01
CA VAL A 48 16.54 -6.60 -21.58
C VAL A 48 15.07 -6.53 -21.19
N TYR A 49 14.78 -7.00 -19.97
CA TYR A 49 13.41 -7.04 -19.48
C TYR A 49 12.92 -5.65 -19.05
N THR A 50 11.91 -5.14 -19.72
CA THR A 50 11.25 -3.85 -19.40
C THR A 50 9.79 -4.00 -19.00
N GLY A 51 9.30 -5.23 -18.84
CA GLY A 51 7.93 -5.55 -18.47
C GLY A 51 7.65 -5.45 -16.96
N LYS A 52 6.50 -5.97 -16.55
CA LYS A 52 6.10 -6.12 -15.13
C LYS A 52 6.00 -7.61 -14.80
N ALA A 53 6.91 -8.11 -13.97
CA ALA A 53 6.80 -9.46 -13.45
C ALA A 53 5.77 -9.52 -12.32
N ARG A 54 5.01 -10.61 -12.27
CA ARG A 54 4.07 -10.87 -11.16
C ARG A 54 4.85 -10.91 -9.84
N THR A 55 4.36 -10.19 -8.85
CA THR A 55 4.89 -10.22 -7.48
C THR A 55 4.02 -11.09 -6.60
N ARG A 56 4.63 -11.73 -5.59
CA ARG A 56 3.88 -12.48 -4.59
C ARG A 56 2.91 -11.53 -3.89
N LYS A 57 1.65 -11.95 -3.76
CA LYS A 57 0.63 -11.21 -3.01
C LYS A 57 1.04 -11.12 -1.54
N ARG A 58 0.80 -9.95 -0.96
CA ARG A 58 1.15 -9.66 0.43
C ARG A 58 -0.10 -9.32 1.24
N ALA A 59 -1.17 -10.10 1.04
CA ALA A 59 -2.40 -9.97 1.82
C ALA A 59 -2.47 -11.06 2.89
N LEU A 60 -2.96 -10.70 4.05
CA LEU A 60 -3.29 -11.60 5.15
C LEU A 60 -4.80 -11.83 5.18
N PRO A 61 -5.26 -13.03 5.58
CA PRO A 61 -6.66 -13.29 5.86
C PRO A 61 -7.11 -12.50 7.10
N ILE A 62 -8.43 -12.36 7.27
CA ILE A 62 -9.01 -11.57 8.38
C ILE A 62 -8.64 -12.12 9.75
N GLU A 63 -8.47 -13.42 9.88
CA GLU A 63 -8.05 -14.10 11.10
C GLU A 63 -6.68 -13.62 11.59
N ASP A 64 -5.73 -13.47 10.66
CA ASP A 64 -4.40 -12.94 10.98
C ASP A 64 -4.45 -11.45 11.34
N ILE A 65 -5.32 -10.66 10.71
CA ILE A 65 -5.56 -9.27 11.09
C ILE A 65 -6.10 -9.19 12.53
N ARG A 66 -7.06 -10.06 12.90
CA ARG A 66 -7.56 -10.16 14.28
C ARG A 66 -6.47 -10.51 15.27
N ARG A 67 -5.59 -11.47 14.95
CA ARG A 67 -4.44 -11.84 15.79
C ARG A 67 -3.47 -10.67 15.97
N ILE A 68 -3.26 -9.85 14.95
CA ILE A 68 -2.43 -8.65 15.07
C ILE A 68 -3.11 -7.60 15.96
N ALA A 69 -4.42 -7.38 15.80
CA ALA A 69 -5.18 -6.41 16.58
C ALA A 69 -5.19 -6.73 18.07
N SER A 70 -5.36 -8.01 18.43
CA SER A 70 -5.41 -8.49 19.82
C SER A 70 -4.02 -8.78 20.43
N ALA A 71 -2.93 -8.62 19.67
CA ALA A 71 -1.60 -8.96 20.15
C ALA A 71 -1.15 -8.02 21.28
N GLU A 72 -0.64 -8.59 22.36
CA GLU A 72 0.07 -7.84 23.38
C GLU A 72 1.33 -7.18 22.80
N THR A 73 1.61 -5.96 23.22
CA THR A 73 2.76 -5.19 22.76
C THR A 73 3.80 -5.07 23.88
N LYS A 74 5.09 -5.11 23.51
CA LYS A 74 6.21 -5.09 24.45
C LYS A 74 6.78 -3.70 24.70
N SER A 75 6.29 -2.68 24.00
CA SER A 75 6.71 -1.29 24.13
C SER A 75 5.72 -0.34 23.47
N GLU A 76 5.72 0.93 23.86
CA GLU A 76 4.92 1.98 23.21
C GLU A 76 5.17 2.09 21.71
N LYS A 77 6.41 1.91 21.27
CA LYS A 77 6.76 1.93 19.84
C LYS A 77 6.17 0.73 19.08
N GLU A 78 6.13 -0.44 19.70
CA GLU A 78 5.47 -1.61 19.11
C GLU A 78 3.95 -1.43 19.11
N GLN A 79 3.39 -0.83 20.16
CA GLN A 79 1.97 -0.46 20.23
C GLN A 79 1.60 0.51 19.12
N LEU A 80 2.35 1.61 18.98
CA LEU A 80 2.12 2.56 17.88
C LEU A 80 2.19 1.89 16.51
N ALA A 81 3.18 1.02 16.28
CA ALA A 81 3.32 0.31 15.01
C ALA A 81 2.12 -0.63 14.73
N ARG A 82 1.66 -1.39 15.73
CA ARG A 82 0.46 -2.24 15.65
C ARG A 82 -0.78 -1.39 15.38
N ASP A 83 -0.98 -0.35 16.14
CA ASP A 83 -2.15 0.53 16.05
C ASP A 83 -2.22 1.23 14.69
N LEU A 84 -1.09 1.69 14.15
CA LEU A 84 -1.02 2.24 12.79
C LEU A 84 -1.31 1.18 11.71
N PHE A 85 -0.91 -0.07 11.93
CA PHE A 85 -1.25 -1.16 11.01
C PHE A 85 -2.75 -1.39 10.98
N ILE A 86 -3.40 -1.46 12.15
CA ILE A 86 -4.86 -1.64 12.25
C ILE A 86 -5.58 -0.40 11.75
N PHE A 87 -5.12 0.81 12.09
CA PHE A 87 -5.68 2.05 11.57
C PHE A 87 -5.61 2.10 10.04
N SER A 88 -4.47 1.71 9.44
CA SER A 88 -4.36 1.58 7.99
C SER A 88 -5.39 0.61 7.42
N PHE A 89 -5.60 -0.55 8.07
CA PHE A 89 -6.57 -1.52 7.63
C PHE A 89 -8.00 -0.96 7.67
N ILE A 90 -8.45 -0.40 8.80
CA ILE A 90 -9.82 0.11 8.96
C ILE A 90 -10.08 1.38 8.14
N THR A 91 -9.04 2.16 7.80
CA THR A 91 -9.13 3.32 6.90
C THR A 91 -8.91 2.96 5.43
N ARG A 92 -9.28 1.74 5.01
CA ARG A 92 -9.24 1.29 3.61
C ARG A 92 -7.84 1.28 3.03
N GLY A 93 -6.82 1.07 3.87
CA GLY A 93 -5.41 1.02 3.47
C GLY A 93 -4.75 2.39 3.34
N MET A 94 -5.05 3.33 4.22
CA MET A 94 -4.36 4.63 4.29
C MET A 94 -2.84 4.43 4.38
N ALA A 95 -2.10 5.20 3.60
CA ALA A 95 -0.64 5.10 3.58
C ALA A 95 -0.03 5.78 4.81
N LEU A 96 1.17 5.33 5.25
CA LEU A 96 1.84 5.91 6.40
C LEU A 96 2.11 7.41 6.25
N ILE A 97 2.44 7.85 5.03
CA ILE A 97 2.66 9.26 4.74
C ILE A 97 1.38 10.08 4.96
N ASP A 98 0.22 9.54 4.57
CA ASP A 98 -1.06 10.22 4.77
C ASP A 98 -1.39 10.27 6.28
N MET A 99 -1.17 9.16 7.02
CA MET A 99 -1.33 9.14 8.49
C MET A 99 -0.39 10.11 9.22
N ALA A 100 0.84 10.29 8.72
CA ALA A 100 1.80 11.19 9.33
C ALA A 100 1.38 12.66 9.25
N HIS A 101 0.70 13.04 8.16
CA HIS A 101 0.19 14.40 7.94
C HIS A 101 -1.28 14.58 8.34
N LEU A 102 -1.88 13.56 8.97
CA LEU A 102 -3.26 13.61 9.40
C LEU A 102 -3.39 14.50 10.64
N LEU A 103 -4.13 15.59 10.52
CA LEU A 103 -4.41 16.52 11.61
C LEU A 103 -5.68 16.11 12.36
N LYS A 104 -5.79 16.46 13.64
CA LYS A 104 -7.03 16.30 14.41
C LYS A 104 -8.19 17.06 13.78
N ALA A 105 -7.92 18.21 13.15
CA ALA A 105 -8.89 19.00 12.40
C ALA A 105 -9.43 18.29 11.14
N ASN A 106 -8.80 17.23 10.65
CA ASN A 106 -9.33 16.41 9.57
C ASN A 106 -10.56 15.59 9.98
N ILE A 107 -10.87 15.55 11.28
CA ILE A 107 -12.02 14.87 11.84
C ILE A 107 -13.06 15.91 12.20
N ALA A 108 -14.15 15.97 11.44
CA ALA A 108 -15.23 16.91 11.64
C ALA A 108 -16.58 16.29 11.25
N ALA A 109 -17.63 16.66 11.96
CA ALA A 109 -19.00 16.21 11.69
C ALA A 109 -19.13 14.68 11.51
N GLY A 110 -18.43 13.88 12.33
CA GLY A 110 -18.45 12.42 12.26
C GLY A 110 -17.74 11.83 11.04
N ARG A 111 -16.93 12.60 10.36
CA ARG A 111 -16.18 12.17 9.18
C ARG A 111 -14.70 12.48 9.29
N LEU A 112 -13.89 11.60 8.72
CA LEU A 112 -12.48 11.83 8.45
C LEU A 112 -12.31 12.24 6.98
N VAL A 113 -11.74 13.44 6.76
CA VAL A 113 -11.49 13.98 5.41
C VAL A 113 -10.02 14.37 5.29
N TYR A 114 -9.33 13.82 4.29
CA TYR A 114 -7.93 14.14 4.05
C TYR A 114 -7.58 14.13 2.56
N MET A 115 -6.54 14.86 2.20
CA MET A 115 -5.97 14.84 0.85
C MET A 115 -4.88 13.78 0.76
N ARG A 116 -5.03 12.84 -0.17
CA ARG A 116 -4.04 11.79 -0.36
C ARG A 116 -2.73 12.38 -0.89
N HIS A 117 -1.65 12.22 -0.16
CA HIS A 117 -0.35 12.82 -0.46
C HIS A 117 0.19 12.48 -1.85
N LYS A 118 -0.01 11.24 -2.30
CA LYS A 118 0.51 10.76 -3.61
C LYS A 118 -0.26 11.28 -4.82
N THR A 119 -1.57 11.50 -4.70
CA THR A 119 -2.46 11.75 -5.86
C THR A 119 -3.23 13.06 -5.77
N GLY A 120 -3.17 13.75 -4.61
CA GLY A 120 -3.97 14.95 -4.37
C GLY A 120 -5.47 14.72 -4.35
N GLN A 121 -5.92 13.46 -4.27
CA GLN A 121 -7.33 13.13 -4.23
C GLN A 121 -7.88 13.29 -2.81
N ALA A 122 -9.02 13.98 -2.68
CA ALA A 122 -9.77 14.05 -1.41
C ALA A 122 -10.41 12.68 -1.13
N ILE A 123 -10.18 12.16 0.07
CA ILE A 123 -10.79 10.95 0.58
C ILE A 123 -11.62 11.31 1.79
N SER A 124 -12.88 10.89 1.80
CA SER A 124 -13.81 11.06 2.91
C SER A 124 -14.34 9.70 3.37
N MET A 125 -14.39 9.49 4.68
CA MET A 125 -14.96 8.30 5.29
C MET A 125 -15.62 8.63 6.61
N GLU A 126 -16.54 7.78 7.05
CA GLU A 126 -17.10 7.85 8.37
C GLU A 126 -16.03 7.66 9.44
N TRP A 127 -16.09 8.47 10.50
CA TRP A 127 -15.23 8.33 11.66
C TRP A 127 -15.88 7.38 12.66
N ILE A 128 -15.42 6.13 12.66
CA ILE A 128 -16.02 5.06 13.47
C ILE A 128 -15.34 4.93 14.84
N ALA A 129 -16.00 4.26 15.77
CA ALA A 129 -15.54 4.09 17.15
C ALA A 129 -14.14 3.46 17.26
N GLU A 130 -13.83 2.49 16.40
CA GLU A 130 -12.53 1.81 16.37
C GLU A 130 -11.37 2.75 15.95
N MET A 131 -11.65 3.71 15.06
CA MET A 131 -10.66 4.75 14.72
C MET A 131 -10.47 5.70 15.91
N GLN A 132 -11.55 6.10 16.57
CA GLN A 132 -11.52 6.96 17.74
C GLN A 132 -10.73 6.30 18.88
N GLU A 133 -10.98 5.03 19.16
CA GLU A 133 -10.26 4.28 20.21
C GLU A 133 -8.74 4.30 19.97
N ILE A 134 -8.31 4.08 18.73
CA ILE A 134 -6.88 4.15 18.39
C ILE A 134 -6.35 5.58 18.55
N ALA A 135 -7.06 6.58 18.02
CA ALA A 135 -6.62 7.96 18.04
C ALA A 135 -6.47 8.53 19.46
N THR A 136 -7.39 8.20 20.35
CA THR A 136 -7.39 8.64 21.76
C THR A 136 -6.12 8.25 22.49
N ARG A 137 -5.51 7.11 22.17
CA ARG A 137 -4.22 6.69 22.78
C ARG A 137 -3.08 7.67 22.50
N TYR A 138 -3.19 8.47 21.46
CA TYR A 138 -2.13 9.38 20.99
C TYR A 138 -2.53 10.86 21.09
N GLU A 139 -3.67 11.17 21.71
CA GLU A 139 -4.26 12.51 21.77
C GLU A 139 -3.28 13.57 22.29
N HIS A 140 -2.47 13.23 23.28
CA HIS A 140 -1.52 14.14 23.91
C HIS A 140 -0.09 14.08 23.33
N ALA A 141 0.18 13.09 22.46
CA ALA A 141 1.54 12.85 21.96
C ALA A 141 1.83 13.51 20.60
N GLY A 142 0.80 13.80 19.79
CA GLY A 142 0.96 14.23 18.39
C GLY A 142 0.87 15.75 18.17
N GLY A 143 0.64 16.58 19.20
CA GLY A 143 0.34 18.01 19.01
C GLY A 143 -0.93 18.18 18.18
N ASP A 144 -0.86 18.91 17.04
CA ASP A 144 -1.97 19.07 16.10
C ASP A 144 -2.17 17.83 15.20
N TYR A 145 -1.14 16.99 15.07
CA TYR A 145 -1.23 15.76 14.32
C TYR A 145 -1.95 14.66 15.10
N LEU A 146 -2.64 13.79 14.38
CA LEU A 146 -3.39 12.68 14.99
C LEU A 146 -2.45 11.63 15.61
N PHE A 147 -1.28 11.42 15.00
CA PHE A 147 -0.27 10.45 15.43
C PHE A 147 1.09 11.12 15.62
N PRO A 148 1.91 10.67 16.59
CA PRO A 148 3.24 11.24 16.88
C PRO A 148 4.31 10.75 15.88
N LEU A 149 4.08 10.96 14.59
CA LEU A 149 5.00 10.55 13.53
C LEU A 149 5.87 11.68 13.03
N ILE A 150 5.33 12.90 13.03
CA ILE A 150 6.00 14.15 12.72
C ILE A 150 5.48 15.25 13.68
N SER A 151 6.22 16.33 13.81
CA SER A 151 5.82 17.52 14.60
C SER A 151 5.86 18.80 13.78
N SER A 152 6.27 18.73 12.52
CA SER A 152 6.35 19.87 11.60
C SER A 152 6.30 19.38 10.16
N ASP A 153 6.01 20.31 9.24
CA ASP A 153 6.05 20.05 7.80
C ASP A 153 7.42 20.39 7.19
N GLY A 154 7.53 20.28 5.87
CA GLY A 154 8.71 20.62 5.10
C GLY A 154 9.88 19.64 5.28
N ALA A 155 11.11 20.16 5.17
CA ALA A 155 12.31 19.33 5.17
C ALA A 155 12.54 18.58 6.50
N GLU A 156 12.20 19.23 7.64
CA GLU A 156 12.32 18.60 8.97
C GLU A 156 11.25 17.52 9.15
N GLY A 157 9.99 17.81 8.83
CA GLY A 157 8.92 16.82 8.86
C GLY A 157 9.23 15.61 7.98
N TRP A 158 9.85 15.82 6.82
CA TRP A 158 10.31 14.71 5.97
C TRP A 158 11.39 13.86 6.63
N ARG A 159 12.34 14.46 7.33
CA ARG A 159 13.37 13.72 8.10
C ARG A 159 12.74 12.92 9.24
N GLN A 160 11.81 13.52 9.98
CA GLN A 160 11.04 12.86 11.04
C GLN A 160 10.22 11.69 10.48
N PHE A 161 9.50 11.90 9.38
CA PHE A 161 8.75 10.85 8.69
C PHE A 161 9.62 9.66 8.31
N LYS A 162 10.81 9.89 7.74
CA LYS A 162 11.74 8.79 7.41
C LYS A 162 12.12 7.96 8.63
N ARG A 163 12.45 8.61 9.75
CA ARG A 163 12.79 7.93 11.02
C ARG A 163 11.59 7.15 11.56
N SER A 164 10.42 7.77 11.59
CA SER A 164 9.18 7.14 12.05
C SER A 164 8.79 5.95 11.17
N SER A 165 8.92 6.07 9.86
CA SER A 165 8.68 4.98 8.91
C SER A 165 9.62 3.78 9.14
N GLN A 166 10.90 4.03 9.41
CA GLN A 166 11.85 2.97 9.74
C GLN A 166 11.49 2.30 11.06
N MET A 167 11.16 3.08 12.10
CA MET A 167 10.75 2.59 13.41
C MET A 167 9.49 1.73 13.31
N VAL A 168 8.43 2.22 12.65
CA VAL A 168 7.18 1.47 12.45
C VAL A 168 7.44 0.15 11.74
N ASN A 169 8.16 0.16 10.61
CA ASN A 169 8.47 -1.06 9.86
C ASN A 169 9.35 -2.05 10.67
N TYR A 170 10.26 -1.56 11.49
CA TYR A 170 11.07 -2.39 12.38
C TYR A 170 10.19 -3.12 13.40
N HIS A 171 9.30 -2.40 14.10
CA HIS A 171 8.43 -2.98 15.12
C HIS A 171 7.37 -3.91 14.50
N LEU A 172 6.78 -3.56 13.37
CA LEU A 172 5.87 -4.45 12.63
C LEU A 172 6.55 -5.76 12.24
N ARG A 173 7.80 -5.70 11.78
CA ARG A 173 8.56 -6.92 11.45
C ARG A 173 8.80 -7.80 12.67
N LYS A 174 9.15 -7.20 13.82
CA LYS A 174 9.31 -7.93 15.10
C LYS A 174 8.00 -8.56 15.56
N LEU A 175 6.92 -7.79 15.53
CA LEU A 175 5.59 -8.28 15.87
C LEU A 175 5.17 -9.44 14.97
N GLY A 176 5.31 -9.30 13.66
CA GLY A 176 4.98 -10.36 12.70
C GLY A 176 5.80 -11.63 12.90
N LYS A 177 7.09 -11.51 13.23
CA LYS A 177 7.94 -12.66 13.58
C LYS A 177 7.46 -13.35 14.85
N ARG A 178 7.12 -12.59 15.90
CA ARG A 178 6.62 -13.12 17.17
C ARG A 178 5.28 -13.83 17.04
N LEU A 179 4.41 -13.34 16.16
CA LEU A 179 3.11 -13.94 15.86
C LEU A 179 3.18 -15.07 14.80
N ASN A 180 4.38 -15.44 14.34
CA ASN A 180 4.59 -16.43 13.27
C ASN A 180 3.77 -16.10 12.01
N MET A 181 3.73 -14.82 11.61
CA MET A 181 3.03 -14.42 10.38
C MET A 181 3.73 -14.97 9.14
N PRO A 182 2.98 -15.36 8.08
CA PRO A 182 3.54 -15.99 6.89
C PRO A 182 4.41 -15.06 6.04
N MET A 183 4.47 -13.76 6.42
CA MET A 183 5.26 -12.74 5.74
C MET A 183 5.68 -11.62 6.68
N HIS A 184 6.63 -10.81 6.24
CA HIS A 184 6.99 -9.59 6.99
C HIS A 184 5.84 -8.58 6.98
N LEU A 185 5.41 -8.16 8.17
CA LEU A 185 4.40 -7.12 8.31
C LEU A 185 4.98 -5.77 7.87
N THR A 186 4.20 -5.05 7.11
CA THR A 186 4.40 -3.65 6.72
C THR A 186 3.03 -3.01 6.55
N LEU A 187 2.92 -1.69 6.58
CA LEU A 187 1.63 -1.03 6.31
C LEU A 187 1.09 -1.32 4.90
N TYR A 188 1.97 -1.67 3.97
CA TYR A 188 1.54 -2.11 2.65
C TYR A 188 0.79 -3.45 2.70
N VAL A 189 1.13 -4.33 3.66
CA VAL A 189 0.37 -5.57 3.92
C VAL A 189 -1.03 -5.24 4.42
N ALA A 190 -1.21 -4.27 5.33
CA ALA A 190 -2.54 -3.85 5.80
C ALA A 190 -3.42 -3.40 4.63
N ARG A 191 -2.87 -2.55 3.74
CA ARG A 191 -3.57 -2.08 2.54
C ARG A 191 -3.97 -3.21 1.59
N HIS A 192 -3.06 -4.15 1.33
CA HIS A 192 -3.35 -5.32 0.49
C HIS A 192 -4.41 -6.21 1.12
N SER A 193 -4.31 -6.42 2.43
CA SER A 193 -5.26 -7.26 3.16
C SER A 193 -6.66 -6.68 3.11
N TRP A 194 -6.82 -5.37 3.35
CA TRP A 194 -8.13 -4.73 3.22
C TRP A 194 -8.73 -4.92 1.83
N ALA A 195 -7.98 -4.66 0.76
CA ALA A 195 -8.47 -4.83 -0.59
C ALA A 195 -8.86 -6.28 -0.91
N THR A 196 -8.06 -7.25 -0.42
CA THR A 196 -8.32 -8.68 -0.64
C THR A 196 -9.55 -9.14 0.14
N VAL A 197 -9.70 -8.72 1.41
CA VAL A 197 -10.86 -9.01 2.23
C VAL A 197 -12.11 -8.38 1.61
N ALA A 198 -12.09 -7.10 1.24
CA ALA A 198 -13.20 -6.43 0.57
C ALA A 198 -13.64 -7.17 -0.70
N LYS A 199 -12.68 -7.64 -1.51
CA LYS A 199 -13.01 -8.46 -2.68
C LYS A 199 -13.64 -9.79 -2.30
N SER A 200 -13.14 -10.48 -1.27
CA SER A 200 -13.68 -11.77 -0.82
C SER A 200 -15.08 -11.64 -0.26
N THR A 201 -15.46 -10.49 0.30
CA THR A 201 -16.82 -10.20 0.78
C THR A 201 -17.77 -9.69 -0.31
N GLY A 202 -17.32 -9.64 -1.57
CA GLY A 202 -18.20 -9.29 -2.69
C GLY A 202 -18.19 -7.82 -3.11
N VAL A 203 -17.40 -6.97 -2.45
CA VAL A 203 -17.35 -5.54 -2.82
C VAL A 203 -16.84 -5.40 -4.26
N PRO A 204 -17.56 -4.65 -5.14
CA PRO A 204 -17.14 -4.41 -6.51
C PRO A 204 -15.77 -3.78 -6.62
N THR A 205 -14.98 -4.17 -7.63
CA THR A 205 -13.60 -3.64 -7.82
C THR A 205 -13.58 -2.13 -8.00
N ALA A 206 -14.58 -1.54 -8.66
CA ALA A 206 -14.74 -0.10 -8.80
C ALA A 206 -14.82 0.60 -7.44
N LEU A 207 -15.68 0.11 -6.53
CA LEU A 207 -15.80 0.65 -5.17
C LEU A 207 -14.51 0.47 -4.36
N ILE A 208 -13.82 -0.67 -4.49
CA ILE A 208 -12.50 -0.88 -3.85
C ILE A 208 -11.50 0.15 -4.38
N SER A 209 -11.50 0.39 -5.69
CA SER A 209 -10.61 1.35 -6.35
C SER A 209 -10.82 2.77 -5.83
N GLU A 210 -12.06 3.21 -5.79
CA GLU A 210 -12.46 4.51 -5.28
C GLU A 210 -12.13 4.65 -3.79
N ALA A 211 -12.53 3.67 -2.98
CA ALA A 211 -12.28 3.64 -1.54
C ALA A 211 -10.77 3.72 -1.18
N MET A 212 -9.91 3.17 -2.04
CA MET A 212 -8.46 3.24 -1.89
C MET A 212 -7.84 4.50 -2.50
N GLY A 213 -8.61 5.35 -3.16
CA GLY A 213 -8.12 6.53 -3.86
C GLY A 213 -7.19 6.17 -5.03
N HIS A 214 -7.52 5.16 -5.82
CA HIS A 214 -6.78 4.82 -7.02
C HIS A 214 -7.29 5.62 -8.22
N VAL A 215 -6.38 6.11 -9.05
CA VAL A 215 -6.72 6.86 -10.27
C VAL A 215 -7.37 5.95 -11.33
N SER A 216 -7.18 4.63 -11.26
CA SER A 216 -7.78 3.66 -12.17
C SER A 216 -7.98 2.29 -11.50
N GLU A 217 -9.01 1.56 -11.92
CA GLU A 217 -9.26 0.19 -11.47
C GLU A 217 -8.11 -0.77 -11.79
N ARG A 218 -7.37 -0.52 -12.87
CA ARG A 218 -6.18 -1.30 -13.23
C ARG A 218 -5.14 -1.32 -12.12
N MET A 219 -5.03 -0.24 -11.35
CA MET A 219 -4.15 -0.21 -10.17
C MET A 219 -4.67 -1.13 -9.06
N THR A 220 -5.98 -1.22 -8.89
CA THR A 220 -6.63 -2.08 -7.90
C THR A 220 -6.49 -3.55 -8.28
N GLN A 221 -6.59 -3.91 -9.55
CA GLN A 221 -6.40 -5.28 -10.03
C GLN A 221 -5.03 -5.86 -9.70
N VAL A 222 -3.99 -5.04 -9.58
CA VAL A 222 -2.66 -5.48 -9.13
C VAL A 222 -2.72 -6.04 -7.69
N TYR A 223 -3.61 -5.49 -6.86
CA TYR A 223 -3.82 -5.96 -5.47
C TYR A 223 -4.71 -7.19 -5.42
N LEU A 224 -5.73 -7.27 -6.26
CA LEU A 224 -6.81 -8.24 -6.14
C LEU A 224 -6.51 -9.62 -6.75
N GLY A 225 -5.51 -9.76 -7.60
CA GLY A 225 -5.16 -11.03 -8.24
C GLY A 225 -6.23 -11.57 -9.21
N SER A 226 -6.07 -12.83 -9.64
CA SER A 226 -7.02 -13.54 -10.51
C SER A 226 -8.39 -13.68 -9.81
N ILE A 227 -9.45 -13.63 -10.61
CA ILE A 227 -10.80 -13.97 -10.16
C ILE A 227 -10.79 -15.42 -9.69
N ASP A 228 -11.41 -15.69 -8.55
CA ASP A 228 -11.63 -17.04 -8.07
C ASP A 228 -12.63 -17.73 -9.02
N VAL A 229 -12.22 -18.83 -9.63
CA VAL A 229 -13.03 -19.60 -10.59
C VAL A 229 -14.35 -20.04 -9.95
N GLY A 230 -14.31 -20.48 -8.68
CA GLY A 230 -15.52 -20.88 -7.96
C GLY A 230 -16.57 -19.77 -7.82
N ARG A 231 -16.15 -18.51 -7.71
CA ARG A 231 -17.07 -17.36 -7.68
C ARG A 231 -17.67 -17.07 -9.07
N VAL A 232 -16.91 -17.30 -10.14
CA VAL A 232 -17.45 -17.20 -11.51
C VAL A 232 -18.51 -18.28 -11.73
N ASP A 233 -18.24 -19.48 -11.27
CA ASP A 233 -19.18 -20.61 -11.38
C ASP A 233 -20.46 -20.36 -10.56
N SER A 234 -20.34 -19.83 -9.33
CA SER A 234 -21.49 -19.46 -8.50
C SER A 234 -22.33 -18.37 -9.17
N ALA A 235 -21.70 -17.29 -9.65
CA ALA A 235 -22.40 -16.23 -10.37
C ALA A 235 -23.10 -16.74 -11.64
N ASN A 236 -22.43 -17.64 -12.39
CA ASN A 236 -23.05 -18.26 -13.56
C ASN A 236 -24.26 -19.12 -13.18
N ARG A 237 -24.19 -19.86 -12.08
CA ARG A 237 -25.33 -20.63 -11.57
C ARG A 237 -26.50 -19.74 -11.22
N GLU A 238 -26.28 -18.62 -10.52
CA GLU A 238 -27.33 -17.64 -10.23
C GLU A 238 -27.99 -17.10 -11.49
N ILE A 239 -27.20 -16.80 -12.55
CA ILE A 239 -27.73 -16.34 -13.85
C ILE A 239 -28.56 -17.43 -14.52
N VAL A 240 -28.08 -18.68 -14.49
CA VAL A 240 -28.80 -19.82 -15.06
C VAL A 240 -30.12 -20.06 -14.32
N ASP A 241 -30.14 -19.93 -13.00
CA ASP A 241 -31.33 -20.07 -12.18
C ASP A 241 -32.41 -19.01 -12.52
N LEU A 242 -31.98 -17.80 -12.97
CA LEU A 242 -32.93 -16.77 -13.43
C LEU A 242 -33.57 -17.12 -14.77
N LEU A 243 -32.91 -17.94 -15.59
CA LEU A 243 -33.44 -18.34 -16.89
C LEU A 243 -34.54 -19.41 -16.77
N TYR A 244 -34.48 -20.23 -15.71
CA TYR A 244 -35.41 -21.37 -15.49
C TYR A 244 -36.45 -21.15 -14.37
N LYS A 245 -36.46 -19.94 -13.77
CA LYS A 245 -37.54 -19.46 -12.91
C LYS A 245 -38.62 -18.76 -13.72
#